data_8fb3c28a81e944034db1d6cd01677fd6
#
_entry.id   8fb3c28a81e944034db1d6cd01677fd6
#
_cell.length_a   1.000
_cell.length_b   1.000
_cell.length_c   1.000
_cell.angle_alpha   90.00
_cell.angle_beta   90.00
_cell.angle_gamma   90.00
#
_symmetry.space_group_name_H-M   'P 1'
#
loop_
_entity.id
_entity.type
_entity.pdbx_description
1 polymer ?
#
loop_
_entity_poly.entity_id
_entity_poly.type
_entity_poly.pdbx_seq_one_letter_code
_entity_poly.pdbx_strand_id
1 'polypeptide(L)'
;DVLTSDCTSIRVNDAILADEVKTYLHAIAPDKEGVVSVSKDKDLFNTLSIHRQIKAAFSTQVNLKSGAYLIVEQTEAMHVIDVNSGGRKAGAKDQEENAFQTNLECVSEIARILRLRDMGGIICIDFIDMAKREHNKQLTDALKDAMLADKAKHNILAPSRFGVVEMTRQRVRPVATIKTSEKCPTCSGTGAVQSSILVTDTIEN
;
A
#
# COMPACT_ATOMS: atom_id res chain seq x y z
N ASP A 1 20.52 0.36 -4.37
CA ASP A 1 19.43 -0.55 -3.98
C ASP A 1 18.23 -0.54 -4.93
N VAL A 2 18.09 0.45 -5.82
CA VAL A 2 16.99 0.57 -6.81
C VAL A 2 17.42 0.05 -8.18
N LEU A 3 18.72 -0.03 -8.45
CA LEU A 3 19.29 -0.57 -9.68
C LEU A 3 19.34 -2.10 -9.60
N THR A 4 18.20 -2.72 -9.88
CA THR A 4 18.10 -4.16 -10.08
C THR A 4 18.31 -4.50 -11.55
N SER A 5 18.49 -5.80 -11.88
CA SER A 5 18.51 -6.29 -13.28
C SER A 5 17.32 -5.80 -14.10
N ASP A 6 16.19 -5.55 -13.45
CA ASP A 6 14.91 -5.19 -14.07
C ASP A 6 14.77 -3.68 -14.37
N CYS A 7 15.75 -2.86 -13.94
CA CYS A 7 15.73 -1.44 -14.25
C CYS A 7 16.05 -1.22 -15.75
N THR A 8 15.03 -0.86 -16.52
CA THR A 8 15.12 -0.67 -17.99
C THR A 8 15.26 0.78 -18.41
N SER A 9 14.86 1.74 -17.57
CA SER A 9 14.99 3.17 -17.87
C SER A 9 15.03 4.03 -16.62
N ILE A 10 15.86 5.08 -16.67
CA ILE A 10 15.92 6.16 -15.68
C ILE A 10 15.64 7.46 -16.44
N ARG A 11 14.56 8.15 -16.07
CA ARG A 11 14.16 9.42 -16.70
C ARG A 11 14.38 10.56 -15.74
N VAL A 12 15.08 11.59 -16.19
CA VAL A 12 15.43 12.77 -15.42
C VAL A 12 15.04 14.01 -16.22
N ASN A 13 14.46 15.02 -15.59
CA ASN A 13 14.09 16.28 -16.25
C ASN A 13 15.12 17.42 -16.00
N ASP A 14 16.23 17.09 -15.39
CA ASP A 14 17.38 17.98 -15.19
C ASP A 14 18.63 17.37 -15.81
N ALA A 15 19.30 18.14 -16.67
CA ALA A 15 20.47 17.65 -17.42
C ALA A 15 21.70 17.44 -16.50
N ILE A 16 21.88 18.31 -15.50
CA ILE A 16 23.01 18.23 -14.58
C ILE A 16 22.87 16.95 -13.73
N LEU A 17 21.69 16.73 -13.18
CA LEU A 17 21.39 15.52 -12.41
C LEU A 17 21.54 14.25 -13.27
N ALA A 18 21.14 14.33 -14.54
CA ALA A 18 21.31 13.18 -15.45
C ALA A 18 22.77 12.81 -15.67
N ASP A 19 23.65 13.82 -15.82
CA ASP A 19 25.09 13.60 -15.99
C ASP A 19 25.74 13.09 -14.70
N GLU A 20 25.34 13.56 -13.54
CA GLU A 20 25.78 13.01 -12.25
C GLU A 20 25.39 11.53 -12.11
N VAL A 21 24.13 11.18 -12.45
CA VAL A 21 23.65 9.80 -12.41
C VAL A 21 24.44 8.92 -13.40
N LYS A 22 24.70 9.40 -14.61
CA LYS A 22 25.51 8.67 -15.59
C LYS A 22 26.94 8.43 -15.09
N THR A 23 27.57 9.48 -14.55
CA THR A 23 28.93 9.37 -13.98
C THR A 23 28.99 8.34 -12.85
N TYR A 24 27.98 8.36 -11.96
CA TYR A 24 27.88 7.37 -10.91
C TYR A 24 27.67 5.95 -11.46
N LEU A 25 26.79 5.77 -12.46
CA LEU A 25 26.55 4.47 -13.09
C LEU A 25 27.78 3.97 -13.83
N HIS A 26 28.51 4.85 -14.51
CA HIS A 26 29.76 4.49 -15.17
C HIS A 26 30.78 3.82 -14.21
N ALA A 27 30.79 4.31 -12.96
CA ALA A 27 31.68 3.77 -11.93
C ALA A 27 31.25 2.42 -11.34
N ILE A 28 29.91 2.17 -11.21
CA ILE A 28 29.40 1.01 -10.46
C ILE A 28 28.70 -0.05 -11.35
N ALA A 29 28.16 0.35 -12.49
CA ALA A 29 27.41 -0.49 -13.43
C ALA A 29 27.47 0.11 -14.84
N PRO A 30 28.62 0.02 -15.53
CA PRO A 30 28.84 0.67 -16.84
C PRO A 30 27.82 0.22 -17.90
N ASP A 31 27.34 -1.01 -17.81
CA ASP A 31 26.32 -1.59 -18.68
C ASP A 31 24.94 -0.90 -18.54
N LYS A 32 24.73 -0.18 -17.46
CA LYS A 32 23.47 0.54 -17.16
C LYS A 32 23.54 2.05 -17.49
N GLU A 33 24.66 2.59 -17.91
CA GLU A 33 24.77 4.02 -18.24
C GLU A 33 23.77 4.45 -19.33
N GLY A 34 23.57 3.59 -20.33
CA GLY A 34 22.66 3.85 -21.45
C GLY A 34 21.17 3.92 -21.10
N VAL A 35 20.77 3.50 -19.89
CA VAL A 35 19.35 3.54 -19.49
C VAL A 35 18.92 4.93 -19.01
N VAL A 36 19.86 5.88 -18.81
CA VAL A 36 19.56 7.24 -18.34
C VAL A 36 19.20 8.13 -19.52
N SER A 37 18.04 8.74 -19.45
CA SER A 37 17.53 9.68 -20.47
C SER A 37 17.07 10.98 -19.84
N VAL A 38 17.37 12.10 -20.54
CA VAL A 38 16.86 13.42 -20.15
C VAL A 38 15.52 13.66 -20.81
N SER A 39 14.50 13.92 -20.01
CA SER A 39 13.17 14.30 -20.50
C SER A 39 13.12 15.82 -20.70
N LYS A 40 12.51 16.24 -21.82
CA LYS A 40 12.20 17.66 -22.06
C LYS A 40 10.96 18.14 -21.30
N ASP A 41 10.26 17.23 -20.69
CA ASP A 41 9.04 17.50 -19.94
C ASP A 41 9.39 18.07 -18.56
N LYS A 42 8.97 19.31 -18.31
CA LYS A 42 9.18 19.97 -17.02
C LYS A 42 8.36 19.33 -15.89
N ASP A 43 7.26 18.70 -16.24
CA ASP A 43 6.33 18.07 -15.28
C ASP A 43 6.29 16.54 -15.46
N LEU A 44 7.47 15.94 -15.45
CA LEU A 44 7.69 14.52 -15.67
C LEU A 44 6.82 13.62 -14.75
N PHE A 45 6.61 14.03 -13.51
CA PHE A 45 5.85 13.26 -12.54
C PHE A 45 4.35 13.24 -12.85
N ASN A 46 3.79 14.35 -13.32
CA ASN A 46 2.39 14.39 -13.75
C ASN A 46 2.17 13.63 -15.05
N THR A 47 3.08 13.81 -16.03
CA THR A 47 3.01 13.08 -17.30
C THR A 47 3.05 11.56 -17.09
N LEU A 48 3.88 11.09 -16.18
CA LEU A 48 3.95 9.67 -15.78
C LEU A 48 2.89 9.27 -14.75
N SER A 49 2.00 10.19 -14.38
CA SER A 49 0.98 9.97 -13.33
C SER A 49 1.54 9.51 -11.98
N ILE A 50 2.78 9.86 -11.66
CA ILE A 50 3.45 9.45 -10.41
C ILE A 50 2.72 10.02 -9.19
N HIS A 51 2.34 11.31 -9.22
CA HIS A 51 1.58 11.93 -8.12
C HIS A 51 0.26 11.19 -7.83
N ARG A 52 -0.46 10.78 -8.88
CA ARG A 52 -1.69 10.01 -8.73
C ARG A 52 -1.44 8.63 -8.12
N GLN A 53 -0.38 7.95 -8.55
CA GLN A 53 0.01 6.64 -8.01
C GLN A 53 0.43 6.76 -6.55
N ILE A 54 1.20 7.78 -6.18
CA ILE A 54 1.58 8.05 -4.79
C ILE A 54 0.33 8.29 -3.94
N LYS A 55 -0.57 9.20 -4.39
CA LYS A 55 -1.81 9.48 -3.66
C LYS A 55 -2.64 8.22 -3.45
N ALA A 56 -2.82 7.39 -4.47
CA ALA A 56 -3.55 6.13 -4.37
C ALA A 56 -2.86 5.14 -3.40
N ALA A 57 -1.54 5.03 -3.50
CA ALA A 57 -0.76 4.09 -2.69
C ALA A 57 -0.65 4.49 -1.20
N PHE A 58 -0.88 5.76 -0.84
CA PHE A 58 -0.86 6.27 0.54
C PHE A 58 -2.25 6.62 1.08
N SER A 59 -3.30 6.35 0.31
CA SER A 59 -4.69 6.49 0.78
C SER A 59 -5.04 5.42 1.81
N THR A 60 -5.95 5.72 2.74
CA THR A 60 -6.54 4.72 3.64
C THR A 60 -7.20 3.59 2.85
N GLN A 61 -7.91 3.92 1.78
CA GLN A 61 -8.48 2.93 0.86
C GLN A 61 -7.58 2.79 -0.37
N VAL A 62 -7.18 1.56 -0.66
CA VAL A 62 -6.38 1.18 -1.83
C VAL A 62 -7.20 0.27 -2.72
N ASN A 63 -7.55 0.75 -3.91
CA ASN A 63 -8.39 0.02 -4.85
C ASN A 63 -7.55 -0.84 -5.80
N LEU A 64 -7.99 -2.07 -6.05
CA LEU A 64 -7.43 -2.98 -7.03
C LEU A 64 -8.19 -2.86 -8.36
N LYS A 65 -7.56 -3.33 -9.44
CA LYS A 65 -8.18 -3.31 -10.79
C LYS A 65 -9.45 -4.14 -10.90
N SER A 66 -9.55 -5.18 -10.10
CA SER A 66 -10.71 -6.09 -10.05
C SER A 66 -11.96 -5.48 -9.42
N GLY A 67 -11.81 -4.35 -8.72
CA GLY A 67 -12.84 -3.73 -7.90
C GLY A 67 -12.78 -4.11 -6.43
N ALA A 68 -11.92 -5.06 -6.05
CA ALA A 68 -11.57 -5.30 -4.65
C ALA A 68 -10.80 -4.09 -4.09
N TYR A 69 -10.79 -3.92 -2.79
CA TYR A 69 -10.03 -2.85 -2.14
C TYR A 69 -9.54 -3.26 -0.76
N LEU A 70 -8.47 -2.61 -0.33
CA LEU A 70 -7.90 -2.72 1.00
C LEU A 70 -8.21 -1.47 1.79
N ILE A 71 -8.54 -1.63 3.07
CA ILE A 71 -8.50 -0.54 4.05
C ILE A 71 -7.24 -0.72 4.88
N VAL A 72 -6.38 0.29 4.89
CA VAL A 72 -5.09 0.25 5.57
C VAL A 72 -5.06 1.33 6.64
N GLU A 73 -5.03 0.92 7.89
CA GLU A 73 -5.05 1.81 9.03
C GLU A 73 -3.86 1.55 9.96
N GLN A 74 -3.40 2.61 10.59
CA GLN A 74 -2.39 2.55 11.63
C GLN A 74 -3.02 2.94 12.96
N THR A 75 -2.98 2.01 13.90
CA THR A 75 -3.32 2.27 15.30
C THR A 75 -2.05 2.66 16.07
N GLU A 76 -2.18 2.96 17.36
CA GLU A 76 -1.02 3.23 18.21
C GLU A 76 -0.08 2.01 18.32
N ALA A 77 -0.61 0.80 18.36
CA ALA A 77 0.14 -0.43 18.63
C ALA A 77 0.50 -1.24 17.37
N MET A 78 -0.32 -1.19 16.32
CA MET A 78 -0.20 -2.07 15.17
C MET A 78 -0.77 -1.45 13.90
N HIS A 79 -0.48 -2.08 12.76
CA HIS A 79 -1.15 -1.80 11.51
C HIS A 79 -2.25 -2.84 11.27
N VAL A 80 -3.37 -2.39 10.72
CA VAL A 80 -4.49 -3.25 10.36
C VAL A 80 -4.77 -3.09 8.88
N ILE A 81 -4.97 -4.20 8.20
CA ILE A 81 -5.33 -4.24 6.78
C ILE A 81 -6.59 -5.10 6.65
N ASP A 82 -7.68 -4.51 6.17
CA ASP A 82 -8.93 -5.18 5.91
C ASP A 82 -9.12 -5.37 4.39
N VAL A 83 -9.49 -6.58 3.98
CA VAL A 83 -9.66 -6.98 2.58
C VAL A 83 -11.14 -7.04 2.23
N ASN A 84 -11.53 -6.25 1.21
CA ASN A 84 -12.90 -6.17 0.75
C ASN A 84 -13.04 -6.58 -0.72
N SER A 85 -14.04 -7.40 -1.02
CA SER A 85 -14.32 -7.87 -2.39
C SER A 85 -14.91 -6.80 -3.31
N GLY A 86 -15.37 -5.67 -2.74
CA GLY A 86 -16.08 -4.65 -3.50
C GLY A 86 -17.44 -5.14 -4.00
N GLY A 87 -17.85 -4.63 -5.17
CA GLY A 87 -19.15 -4.96 -5.75
C GLY A 87 -19.23 -6.29 -6.51
N ARG A 88 -18.28 -7.20 -6.34
CA ARG A 88 -18.31 -8.53 -6.99
C ARG A 88 -19.49 -9.32 -6.43
N LYS A 89 -20.54 -9.47 -7.24
CA LYS A 89 -21.67 -10.37 -6.94
C LYS A 89 -21.27 -11.79 -7.31
N ALA A 90 -20.91 -12.58 -6.31
CA ALA A 90 -20.80 -14.02 -6.49
C ALA A 90 -22.18 -14.68 -6.37
N GLY A 91 -22.49 -15.63 -7.25
CA GLY A 91 -23.56 -16.59 -6.98
C GLY A 91 -23.21 -17.38 -5.72
N ALA A 92 -24.22 -17.79 -4.94
CA ALA A 92 -24.03 -18.46 -3.65
C ALA A 92 -23.13 -19.73 -3.71
N LYS A 93 -22.97 -20.36 -4.88
CA LYS A 93 -22.11 -21.55 -5.10
C LYS A 93 -20.63 -21.21 -5.28
N ASP A 94 -20.30 -19.96 -5.63
CA ASP A 94 -18.93 -19.55 -5.95
C ASP A 94 -18.31 -18.62 -4.89
N GLN A 95 -18.99 -18.44 -3.73
CA GLN A 95 -18.55 -17.47 -2.71
C GLN A 95 -17.17 -17.79 -2.14
N GLU A 96 -16.93 -19.06 -1.82
CA GLU A 96 -15.63 -19.54 -1.31
C GLU A 96 -14.50 -19.30 -2.33
N GLU A 97 -14.73 -19.68 -3.60
CA GLU A 97 -13.74 -19.51 -4.67
C GLU A 97 -13.48 -18.03 -4.95
N ASN A 98 -14.52 -17.19 -4.95
CA ASN A 98 -14.37 -15.76 -5.12
C ASN A 98 -13.62 -15.11 -3.95
N ALA A 99 -13.87 -15.54 -2.72
CA ALA A 99 -13.12 -15.09 -1.55
C ALA A 99 -11.64 -15.43 -1.71
N PHE A 100 -11.34 -16.67 -2.07
CA PHE A 100 -9.97 -17.14 -2.29
C PHE A 100 -9.25 -16.34 -3.38
N GLN A 101 -9.87 -16.18 -4.56
CA GLN A 101 -9.28 -15.43 -5.67
C GLN A 101 -9.08 -13.95 -5.33
N THR A 102 -10.04 -13.35 -4.63
CA THR A 102 -9.92 -11.96 -4.18
C THR A 102 -8.77 -11.80 -3.18
N ASN A 103 -8.67 -12.71 -2.22
CA ASN A 103 -7.60 -12.70 -1.24
C ASN A 103 -6.22 -12.86 -1.91
N LEU A 104 -6.07 -13.80 -2.86
CA LEU A 104 -4.83 -13.99 -3.62
C LEU A 104 -4.43 -12.75 -4.42
N GLU A 105 -5.39 -12.09 -5.05
CA GLU A 105 -5.13 -10.83 -5.76
C GLU A 105 -4.61 -9.74 -4.84
N CYS A 106 -5.15 -9.66 -3.63
CA CYS A 106 -4.75 -8.66 -2.63
C CYS A 106 -3.35 -8.90 -2.05
N VAL A 107 -2.86 -10.15 -2.03
CA VAL A 107 -1.55 -10.50 -1.46
C VAL A 107 -0.41 -9.67 -2.06
N SER A 108 -0.34 -9.57 -3.38
CA SER A 108 0.72 -8.82 -4.07
C SER A 108 0.68 -7.33 -3.74
N GLU A 109 -0.52 -6.76 -3.64
CA GLU A 109 -0.72 -5.35 -3.29
C GLU A 109 -0.39 -5.09 -1.82
N ILE A 110 -0.77 -6.00 -0.91
CA ILE A 110 -0.40 -5.94 0.51
C ILE A 110 1.13 -5.90 0.65
N ALA A 111 1.83 -6.86 0.04
CA ALA A 111 3.29 -6.89 0.07
C ALA A 111 3.93 -5.62 -0.50
N ARG A 112 3.35 -5.05 -1.58
CA ARG A 112 3.79 -3.78 -2.17
C ARG A 112 3.61 -2.60 -1.20
N ILE A 113 2.45 -2.50 -0.56
CA ILE A 113 2.13 -1.40 0.37
C ILE A 113 3.02 -1.46 1.61
N LEU A 114 3.24 -2.65 2.17
CA LEU A 114 4.11 -2.83 3.33
C LEU A 114 5.52 -2.27 3.07
N ARG A 115 6.09 -2.55 1.88
CA ARG A 115 7.38 -2.02 1.48
C ARG A 115 7.35 -0.52 1.18
N LEU A 116 6.32 -0.07 0.44
CA LEU A 116 6.21 1.31 -0.03
C LEU A 116 6.00 2.30 1.11
N ARG A 117 5.20 1.91 2.11
CA ARG A 117 4.92 2.72 3.30
C ARG A 117 5.91 2.49 4.45
N ASP A 118 6.91 1.61 4.29
CA ASP A 118 7.82 1.17 5.36
C ASP A 118 7.08 0.73 6.64
N MET A 119 5.94 0.04 6.46
CA MET A 119 5.13 -0.42 7.59
C MET A 119 5.89 -1.51 8.35
N GLY A 120 6.09 -1.31 9.64
CA GLY A 120 6.84 -2.24 10.49
C GLY A 120 6.23 -2.37 11.87
N GLY A 121 6.60 -3.40 12.59
CA GLY A 121 6.02 -3.81 13.86
C GLY A 121 5.00 -4.92 13.66
N ILE A 122 3.93 -4.91 14.43
CA ILE A 122 2.83 -5.87 14.34
C ILE A 122 1.88 -5.43 13.23
N ILE A 123 1.49 -6.35 12.37
CA ILE A 123 0.56 -6.13 11.26
C ILE A 123 -0.47 -7.25 11.30
N CYS A 124 -1.73 -6.89 11.37
CA CYS A 124 -2.87 -7.79 11.30
C CYS A 124 -3.59 -7.61 9.96
N ILE A 125 -3.79 -8.70 9.25
CA ILE A 125 -4.47 -8.71 7.95
C ILE A 125 -5.75 -9.52 8.10
N ASP A 126 -6.88 -8.87 7.90
CA ASP A 126 -8.21 -9.49 7.89
C ASP A 126 -8.58 -9.80 6.45
N PHE A 127 -8.41 -11.06 6.07
CA PHE A 127 -8.78 -11.56 4.76
C PHE A 127 -10.25 -11.97 4.75
N ILE A 128 -10.85 -11.99 3.56
CA ILE A 128 -12.23 -12.48 3.40
C ILE A 128 -12.27 -13.94 3.89
N ASP A 129 -13.26 -14.25 4.72
CA ASP A 129 -13.44 -15.57 5.32
C ASP A 129 -13.48 -16.70 4.29
N MET A 130 -12.73 -17.76 4.58
CA MET A 130 -12.67 -19.00 3.79
C MET A 130 -12.82 -20.21 4.70
N ALA A 131 -13.73 -21.11 4.33
CA ALA A 131 -13.98 -22.33 5.10
C ALA A 131 -12.93 -23.42 4.86
N LYS A 132 -12.36 -23.49 3.65
CA LYS A 132 -11.42 -24.56 3.28
C LYS A 132 -10.03 -24.30 3.84
N ARG A 133 -9.53 -25.25 4.62
CA ARG A 133 -8.15 -25.20 5.17
C ARG A 133 -7.08 -25.10 4.08
N GLU A 134 -7.34 -25.73 2.93
CA GLU A 134 -6.43 -25.71 1.79
C GLU A 134 -6.26 -24.29 1.23
N HIS A 135 -7.35 -23.54 1.08
CA HIS A 135 -7.31 -22.14 0.64
C HIS A 135 -6.55 -21.25 1.62
N ASN A 136 -6.79 -21.42 2.93
CA ASN A 136 -6.07 -20.70 3.97
C ASN A 136 -4.56 -20.97 3.95
N LYS A 137 -4.17 -22.24 3.69
CA LYS A 137 -2.77 -22.61 3.53
C LYS A 137 -2.15 -21.96 2.29
N GLN A 138 -2.79 -22.10 1.14
CA GLN A 138 -2.34 -21.53 -0.13
C GLN A 138 -2.22 -20.00 -0.05
N LEU A 139 -3.17 -19.34 0.61
CA LEU A 139 -3.12 -17.89 0.85
C LEU A 139 -1.90 -17.50 1.70
N THR A 140 -1.65 -18.24 2.77
CA THR A 140 -0.49 -17.99 3.65
C THR A 140 0.83 -18.19 2.91
N ASP A 141 0.92 -19.24 2.11
CA ASP A 141 2.10 -19.54 1.31
C ASP A 141 2.30 -18.45 0.24
N ALA A 142 1.24 -18.04 -0.46
CA ALA A 142 1.29 -16.94 -1.42
C ALA A 142 1.76 -15.61 -0.79
N LEU A 143 1.31 -15.31 0.44
CA LEU A 143 1.76 -14.13 1.16
C LEU A 143 3.25 -14.20 1.52
N LYS A 144 3.73 -15.36 1.97
CA LYS A 144 5.17 -15.59 2.21
C LYS A 144 5.98 -15.40 0.94
N ASP A 145 5.52 -15.96 -0.18
CA ASP A 145 6.20 -15.83 -1.47
C ASP A 145 6.24 -14.38 -1.96
N ALA A 146 5.15 -13.63 -1.83
CA ALA A 146 5.11 -12.22 -2.20
C ALA A 146 6.04 -11.36 -1.32
N MET A 147 6.30 -11.79 -0.09
CA MET A 147 7.20 -11.11 0.84
C MET A 147 8.68 -11.50 0.65
N LEU A 148 9.03 -12.50 -0.15
CA LEU A 148 10.43 -12.86 -0.43
C LEU A 148 11.27 -11.70 -1.01
N ALA A 149 10.63 -10.81 -1.75
CA ALA A 149 11.27 -9.61 -2.30
C ALA A 149 11.51 -8.50 -1.25
N ASP A 150 10.99 -8.65 -0.03
CA ASP A 150 11.18 -7.68 1.04
C ASP A 150 12.52 -7.92 1.75
N LYS A 151 13.37 -6.89 1.78
CA LYS A 151 14.67 -6.94 2.47
C LYS A 151 14.56 -6.85 3.99
N ALA A 152 13.42 -6.38 4.53
CA ALA A 152 13.17 -6.31 5.95
C ALA A 152 12.84 -7.71 6.50
N LYS A 153 13.42 -8.06 7.65
CA LYS A 153 13.10 -9.33 8.32
C LYS A 153 11.62 -9.33 8.71
N HIS A 154 10.94 -10.40 8.40
CA HIS A 154 9.51 -10.57 8.71
C HIS A 154 9.21 -12.01 9.10
N ASN A 155 8.12 -12.19 9.82
CA ASN A 155 7.56 -13.50 10.17
C ASN A 155 6.06 -13.46 9.99
N ILE A 156 5.50 -14.47 9.32
CA ILE A 156 4.08 -14.57 8.97
C ILE A 156 3.54 -15.83 9.60
N LEU A 157 2.51 -15.70 10.43
CA LEU A 157 1.82 -16.81 11.06
C LEU A 157 0.68 -17.32 10.17
N ALA A 158 0.27 -18.57 10.38
CA ALA A 158 -0.96 -19.08 9.79
C ALA A 158 -2.17 -18.30 10.34
N PRO A 159 -3.29 -18.23 9.59
CA PRO A 159 -4.50 -17.57 10.07
C PRO A 159 -4.90 -18.08 11.46
N SER A 160 -5.27 -17.15 12.32
CA SER A 160 -5.79 -17.45 13.66
C SER A 160 -7.16 -18.15 13.57
N ARG A 161 -7.73 -18.54 14.71
CA ARG A 161 -9.09 -19.11 14.77
C ARG A 161 -10.17 -18.12 14.31
N PHE A 162 -9.85 -16.83 14.26
CA PHE A 162 -10.71 -15.75 13.81
C PHE A 162 -10.49 -15.37 12.33
N GLY A 163 -9.64 -16.12 11.58
CA GLY A 163 -9.35 -15.85 10.17
C GLY A 163 -8.26 -14.79 9.94
N VAL A 164 -7.81 -14.08 10.98
CA VAL A 164 -6.82 -13.02 10.87
C VAL A 164 -5.42 -13.59 10.69
N VAL A 165 -4.69 -13.07 9.70
CA VAL A 165 -3.26 -13.36 9.51
C VAL A 165 -2.45 -12.33 10.30
N GLU A 166 -1.62 -12.83 11.19
CA GLU A 166 -0.72 -12.01 12.00
C GLU A 166 0.69 -12.10 11.45
N MET A 167 1.34 -10.94 11.31
CA MET A 167 2.74 -10.90 10.92
C MET A 167 3.51 -9.83 11.68
N THR A 168 4.81 -10.03 11.75
CA THR A 168 5.75 -9.01 12.23
C THR A 168 6.71 -8.64 11.11
N ARG A 169 7.03 -7.36 11.01
CA ARG A 169 8.03 -6.84 10.07
C ARG A 169 8.97 -5.89 10.78
N GLN A 170 10.26 -6.03 10.53
CA GLN A 170 11.28 -5.16 11.12
C GLN A 170 11.04 -3.71 10.73
N ARG A 171 11.10 -2.81 11.69
CA ARG A 171 11.09 -1.35 11.43
C ARG A 171 12.46 -0.95 10.90
N VAL A 172 12.55 -0.69 9.60
CA VAL A 172 13.80 -0.27 8.94
C VAL A 172 13.89 1.26 8.92
N ARG A 173 12.74 1.92 8.72
CA ARG A 173 12.59 3.38 8.67
C ARG A 173 11.31 3.77 9.38
N PRO A 174 11.13 5.07 9.71
CA PRO A 174 9.83 5.57 10.11
C PRO A 174 8.78 5.28 9.03
N VAL A 175 7.57 4.97 9.45
CA VAL A 175 6.46 4.74 8.51
C VAL A 175 6.28 5.97 7.62
N ALA A 176 6.30 5.78 6.32
CA ALA A 176 6.08 6.85 5.37
C ALA A 176 4.59 7.23 5.37
N THR A 177 4.29 8.46 5.76
CA THR A 177 2.95 9.01 5.74
C THR A 177 2.91 10.25 4.85
N ILE A 178 1.97 10.27 3.92
CA ILE A 178 1.70 11.46 3.11
C ILE A 178 0.34 12.01 3.55
N LYS A 179 0.33 13.24 4.06
CA LYS A 179 -0.92 13.92 4.39
C LYS A 179 -1.68 14.20 3.10
N THR A 180 -2.65 13.36 2.76
CA THR A 180 -3.49 13.50 1.56
C THR A 180 -4.75 14.31 1.82
N SER A 181 -5.03 14.65 3.09
CA SER A 181 -6.19 15.43 3.52
C SER A 181 -5.81 16.36 4.66
N GLU A 182 -6.45 17.49 4.73
CA GLU A 182 -6.40 18.42 5.87
C GLU A 182 -7.61 18.20 6.76
N LYS A 183 -7.44 18.42 8.06
CA LYS A 183 -8.57 18.38 8.99
C LYS A 183 -9.52 19.53 8.66
N CYS A 184 -10.80 19.18 8.48
CA CYS A 184 -11.84 20.20 8.30
C CYS A 184 -11.84 21.18 9.49
N PRO A 185 -11.71 22.49 9.30
CA PRO A 185 -11.69 23.45 10.40
C PRO A 185 -13.01 23.49 11.19
N THR A 186 -14.11 23.11 10.55
CA THR A 186 -15.46 23.13 11.17
C THR A 186 -15.70 21.95 12.12
N CYS A 187 -15.32 20.73 11.70
CA CYS A 187 -15.58 19.51 12.48
C CYS A 187 -14.30 18.87 13.03
N SER A 188 -13.13 19.48 12.80
CA SER A 188 -11.82 18.94 13.23
C SER A 188 -11.59 17.49 12.79
N GLY A 189 -12.22 17.06 11.70
CA GLY A 189 -12.10 15.71 11.12
C GLY A 189 -13.11 14.70 11.68
N THR A 190 -14.03 15.10 12.55
CA THR A 190 -15.05 14.19 13.12
C THR A 190 -16.18 13.85 12.15
N GLY A 191 -16.38 14.65 11.09
CA GLY A 191 -17.52 14.56 10.18
C GLY A 191 -18.86 15.02 10.80
N ALA A 192 -18.84 15.43 12.08
CA ALA A 192 -20.01 15.91 12.81
C ALA A 192 -19.77 17.35 13.29
N VAL A 193 -20.80 18.15 13.28
CA VAL A 193 -20.82 19.49 13.89
C VAL A 193 -21.81 19.50 15.04
N GLN A 194 -21.62 20.41 16.00
CA GLN A 194 -22.58 20.57 17.08
C GLN A 194 -23.97 20.85 16.52
N SER A 195 -24.99 20.23 17.12
CA SER A 195 -26.37 20.50 16.76
C SER A 195 -26.70 21.98 16.98
N SER A 196 -27.42 22.59 16.04
CA SER A 196 -27.87 23.98 16.16
C SER A 196 -28.68 24.25 17.44
N ILE A 197 -29.28 23.22 18.04
CA ILE A 197 -30.00 23.29 19.30
C ILE A 197 -29.07 23.63 20.47
N LEU A 198 -27.80 23.23 20.43
CA LEU A 198 -26.79 23.50 21.48
C LEU A 198 -26.10 24.86 21.30
N VAL A 199 -26.25 25.49 20.14
CA VAL A 199 -25.65 26.82 19.86
C VAL A 199 -26.44 27.92 20.58
N THR A 200 -27.74 27.75 20.81
CA THR A 200 -28.59 28.71 21.55
C THR A 200 -28.13 28.93 22.99
N ASP A 201 -27.68 27.85 23.65
CA ASP A 201 -27.22 27.93 25.07
C ASP A 201 -25.85 28.67 25.20
N THR A 202 -25.12 28.80 24.10
CA THR A 202 -23.80 29.49 24.08
C THR A 202 -23.96 31.01 23.81
N ILE A 203 -25.10 31.44 23.30
CA ILE A 203 -25.38 32.85 22.98
C ILE A 203 -26.07 33.59 24.17
N GLU A 204 -26.67 32.84 25.11
CA GLU A 204 -27.37 33.39 26.27
C GLU A 204 -26.45 33.55 27.50
N ASN A 205 -25.18 33.20 27.45
CA ASN A 205 -24.12 33.44 28.44
C ASN A 205 -23.05 34.40 27.88
#